data_ba7cd4dbf3542e7671eb42d8118516db
#
_entry.id   ba7cd4dbf3542e7671eb42d8118516db
#
_cell.length_a   1.000
_cell.length_b   1.000
_cell.length_c   1.000
_cell.angle_alpha   90.00
_cell.angle_beta   90.00
_cell.angle_gamma   90.00
#
_symmetry.space_group_name_H-M   'P 1'
#
loop_
_entity.id
_entity.type
_entity.pdbx_description
1 polymer ?
#
loop_
_entity_poly.entity_id
_entity_poly.type
_entity_poly.pdbx_seq_one_letter_code
_entity_poly.pdbx_strand_id
1 'polypeptide(L)'
;QFENGVGVHGKATFTWDGNDNPLAVDTTGLGGVDLTDGGTNNAFGLDIILIDQPGLEIMFTVWSTSGVSTFTQISGPAGPSTLHFDFSAFTGTADFTDVGAIQLMLTSSQNDGIDAEIDLLEATNTSPVPVPAALPLMAGAIGGLFGLNRLRRKA
;
A
#
# COMPACT_ATOMS: atom_id res chain seq x y z
N GLN A 1 13.34 -5.71 9.55
CA GLN A 1 13.90 -4.46 10.04
C GLN A 1 15.01 -3.98 9.10
N PHE A 2 15.06 -2.69 8.78
CA PHE A 2 16.08 -2.02 7.99
C PHE A 2 16.82 -1.06 8.92
N GLU A 3 18.11 -1.28 9.15
CA GLU A 3 18.92 -0.51 10.10
C GLU A 3 20.21 -0.03 9.45
N ASN A 4 20.55 1.25 9.64
CA ASN A 4 21.78 1.84 9.17
C ASN A 4 22.42 2.66 10.30
N GLY A 5 23.74 2.50 10.49
CA GLY A 5 24.48 3.38 11.38
C GLY A 5 24.64 4.79 10.84
N VAL A 6 24.89 5.75 11.71
CA VAL A 6 25.19 7.14 11.36
C VAL A 6 26.32 7.20 10.31
N GLY A 7 26.13 7.97 9.25
CA GLY A 7 27.07 8.07 8.12
C GLY A 7 26.97 6.90 7.12
N VAL A 8 26.00 6.01 7.28
CA VAL A 8 25.82 4.85 6.39
C VAL A 8 24.54 5.00 5.58
N HIS A 9 24.64 4.81 4.27
CA HIS A 9 23.52 4.66 3.36
C HIS A 9 23.31 3.17 3.08
N GLY A 10 22.13 2.66 3.44
CA GLY A 10 21.77 1.25 3.23
C GLY A 10 20.85 1.05 2.03
N LYS A 11 20.82 -0.19 1.57
CA LYS A 11 19.87 -0.66 0.55
C LYS A 11 19.41 -2.08 0.92
N ALA A 12 18.11 -2.30 0.89
CA ALA A 12 17.50 -3.63 0.96
C ALA A 12 16.62 -3.84 -0.26
N THR A 13 16.59 -5.08 -0.76
CA THR A 13 15.76 -5.46 -1.91
C THR A 13 15.04 -6.75 -1.56
N PHE A 14 13.73 -6.77 -1.70
CA PHE A 14 12.87 -7.91 -1.52
C PHE A 14 12.26 -8.26 -2.87
N THR A 15 12.33 -9.51 -3.27
CA THR A 15 11.82 -9.96 -4.57
C THR A 15 10.87 -11.13 -4.36
N TRP A 16 9.71 -11.04 -4.96
CA TRP A 16 8.71 -12.10 -5.08
C TRP A 16 8.61 -12.49 -6.55
N ASP A 17 9.25 -13.60 -6.91
CA ASP A 17 9.34 -14.09 -8.29
C ASP A 17 9.28 -15.61 -8.39
N GLY A 18 8.85 -16.28 -7.30
CA GLY A 18 8.76 -17.75 -7.27
C GLY A 18 10.09 -18.48 -7.39
N ASN A 19 11.24 -17.78 -7.35
CA ASN A 19 12.57 -18.35 -7.51
C ASN A 19 13.51 -17.89 -6.38
N ASP A 20 14.30 -18.80 -5.83
CA ASP A 20 15.26 -18.50 -4.77
C ASP A 20 16.64 -17.99 -5.28
N ASN A 21 16.76 -17.61 -6.55
CA ASN A 21 17.99 -17.09 -7.11
C ASN A 21 18.18 -15.59 -6.80
N PRO A 22 19.05 -15.19 -5.86
CA PRO A 22 19.18 -13.78 -5.47
C PRO A 22 19.90 -12.91 -6.52
N LEU A 23 20.42 -13.51 -7.59
CA LEU A 23 21.22 -12.83 -8.62
C LEU A 23 20.41 -12.44 -9.87
N ALA A 24 19.20 -12.97 -10.03
CA ALA A 24 18.35 -12.71 -11.19
C ALA A 24 16.87 -12.80 -10.81
N VAL A 25 16.08 -11.85 -11.28
CA VAL A 25 14.62 -11.87 -11.14
C VAL A 25 14.04 -12.77 -12.22
N ASP A 26 13.20 -13.74 -11.81
CA ASP A 26 12.36 -14.47 -12.76
C ASP A 26 11.08 -13.66 -13.00
N THR A 27 11.05 -12.91 -14.10
CA THR A 27 9.95 -11.99 -14.42
C THR A 27 8.63 -12.70 -14.74
N THR A 28 8.59 -14.03 -14.70
CA THR A 28 7.41 -14.86 -14.96
C THR A 28 7.05 -15.83 -13.83
N GLY A 29 7.89 -15.89 -12.80
CA GLY A 29 7.86 -16.95 -11.80
C GLY A 29 6.64 -16.95 -10.89
N LEU A 30 5.88 -15.83 -10.74
CA LEU A 30 4.60 -15.82 -10.06
C LEU A 30 3.45 -16.39 -10.92
N GLY A 31 3.69 -16.61 -12.23
CA GLY A 31 2.73 -17.28 -13.11
C GLY A 31 1.49 -16.47 -13.49
N GLY A 32 1.57 -15.13 -13.46
CA GLY A 32 0.46 -14.27 -13.86
C GLY A 32 -0.57 -14.04 -12.75
N VAL A 33 -0.11 -13.63 -11.57
CA VAL A 33 -1.00 -13.32 -10.43
C VAL A 33 -1.81 -12.05 -10.70
N ASP A 34 -3.13 -12.10 -10.50
CA ASP A 34 -4.00 -10.94 -10.50
C ASP A 34 -3.94 -10.23 -9.14
N LEU A 35 -3.20 -9.12 -9.06
CA LEU A 35 -3.11 -8.29 -7.85
C LEU A 35 -4.34 -7.42 -7.67
N THR A 36 -5.15 -7.23 -8.72
CA THR A 36 -6.35 -6.40 -8.65
C THR A 36 -7.53 -7.12 -8.01
N ASP A 37 -7.45 -8.44 -7.80
CA ASP A 37 -8.57 -9.27 -7.32
C ASP A 37 -9.87 -8.97 -8.08
N GLY A 38 -9.80 -9.09 -9.42
CA GLY A 38 -10.91 -8.77 -10.31
C GLY A 38 -11.33 -7.29 -10.29
N GLY A 39 -10.42 -6.37 -9.96
CA GLY A 39 -10.66 -4.93 -9.90
C GLY A 39 -11.08 -4.44 -8.50
N THR A 40 -11.03 -5.29 -7.48
CA THR A 40 -11.30 -4.90 -6.07
C THR A 40 -10.15 -4.09 -5.50
N ASN A 41 -8.90 -4.54 -5.71
CA ASN A 41 -7.70 -3.87 -5.24
C ASN A 41 -7.16 -2.90 -6.28
N ASN A 42 -6.62 -1.78 -5.82
CA ASN A 42 -6.08 -0.72 -6.69
C ASN A 42 -4.71 -0.18 -6.25
N ALA A 43 -4.11 -0.71 -5.19
CA ALA A 43 -2.83 -0.25 -4.66
C ALA A 43 -2.08 -1.37 -3.93
N PHE A 44 -0.77 -1.17 -3.74
CA PHE A 44 -0.06 -1.79 -2.62
C PHE A 44 -0.24 -0.95 -1.37
N GLY A 45 -0.52 -1.60 -0.24
CA GLY A 45 -0.42 -1.06 1.10
C GLY A 45 0.88 -1.55 1.76
N LEU A 46 1.64 -0.65 2.35
CA LEU A 46 2.86 -0.95 3.09
C LEU A 46 2.76 -0.36 4.49
N ASP A 47 2.71 -1.21 5.51
CA ASP A 47 2.68 -0.78 6.89
C ASP A 47 4.10 -0.58 7.42
N ILE A 48 4.40 0.66 7.82
CA ILE A 48 5.61 1.04 8.52
C ILE A 48 5.26 1.17 10.00
N ILE A 49 5.80 0.28 10.83
CA ILE A 49 5.60 0.30 12.29
C ILE A 49 6.46 1.40 12.91
N LEU A 50 7.66 1.54 12.42
CA LEU A 50 8.62 2.53 12.90
C LEU A 50 9.45 3.04 11.73
N ILE A 51 9.65 4.34 11.69
CA ILE A 51 10.74 5.01 10.99
C ILE A 51 11.24 6.11 11.89
N ASP A 52 12.54 6.19 12.11
CA ASP A 52 13.15 7.13 13.06
C ASP A 52 13.33 8.54 12.46
N GLN A 53 13.46 8.63 11.12
CA GLN A 53 13.59 9.89 10.40
C GLN A 53 13.03 9.81 8.97
N PRO A 54 12.65 10.94 8.35
CA PRO A 54 12.14 10.96 6.98
C PRO A 54 13.24 10.67 5.95
N GLY A 55 12.83 10.33 4.71
CA GLY A 55 13.76 10.24 3.59
C GLY A 55 14.13 8.81 3.17
N LEU A 56 13.46 7.79 3.72
CA LEU A 56 13.55 6.44 3.16
C LEU A 56 12.89 6.46 1.78
N GLU A 57 13.66 6.14 0.77
CA GLU A 57 13.15 5.95 -0.59
C GLU A 57 12.64 4.51 -0.73
N ILE A 58 11.40 4.38 -1.17
CA ILE A 58 10.67 3.13 -1.34
C ILE A 58 10.30 3.02 -2.81
N MET A 59 10.87 2.04 -3.51
CA MET A 59 10.60 1.81 -4.93
C MET A 59 10.00 0.44 -5.14
N PHE A 60 8.87 0.39 -5.85
CA PHE A 60 8.31 -0.83 -6.40
C PHE A 60 8.65 -0.97 -7.87
N THR A 61 8.95 -2.20 -8.26
CA THR A 61 9.02 -2.63 -9.67
C THR A 61 8.12 -3.84 -9.84
N VAL A 62 7.27 -3.80 -10.86
CA VAL A 62 6.34 -4.88 -11.20
C VAL A 62 6.58 -5.31 -12.62
N TRP A 63 6.72 -6.63 -12.84
CA TRP A 63 6.86 -7.24 -14.16
C TRP A 63 5.61 -8.05 -14.50
N SER A 64 5.21 -7.96 -15.76
CA SER A 64 4.15 -8.77 -16.36
C SER A 64 4.52 -9.17 -17.77
N THR A 65 3.69 -9.98 -18.42
CA THR A 65 3.87 -10.30 -19.84
C THR A 65 3.76 -9.05 -20.76
N SER A 66 3.07 -8.00 -20.31
CA SER A 66 2.89 -6.72 -21.02
C SER A 66 4.09 -5.77 -20.84
N GLY A 67 4.98 -6.02 -19.88
CA GLY A 67 6.16 -5.20 -19.64
C GLY A 67 6.46 -4.96 -18.16
N VAL A 68 7.11 -3.85 -17.88
CA VAL A 68 7.55 -3.46 -16.53
C VAL A 68 6.99 -2.09 -16.17
N SER A 69 6.62 -1.91 -14.90
CA SER A 69 6.23 -0.62 -14.32
C SER A 69 6.93 -0.37 -13.01
N THR A 70 7.22 0.88 -12.71
CA THR A 70 7.87 1.32 -11.48
C THR A 70 7.14 2.48 -10.82
N PHE A 71 7.23 2.55 -9.51
CA PHE A 71 6.80 3.70 -8.73
C PHE A 71 7.76 3.92 -7.57
N THR A 72 8.12 5.19 -7.31
CA THR A 72 9.01 5.57 -6.22
C THR A 72 8.34 6.61 -5.34
N GLN A 73 8.42 6.42 -4.03
CA GLN A 73 7.93 7.33 -3.01
C GLN A 73 8.97 7.51 -1.91
N ILE A 74 9.05 8.72 -1.35
CA ILE A 74 9.86 9.02 -0.18
C ILE A 74 8.95 8.92 1.06
N SER A 75 9.43 8.26 2.12
CA SER A 75 8.72 8.21 3.39
C SER A 75 8.49 9.60 3.97
N GLY A 76 7.35 9.74 4.66
CA GLY A 76 7.00 10.96 5.39
C GLY A 76 7.81 11.15 6.68
N PRO A 77 7.28 11.94 7.63
CA PRO A 77 7.90 12.18 8.94
C PRO A 77 8.14 10.89 9.72
N ALA A 78 9.01 10.97 10.72
CA ALA A 78 9.24 9.88 11.68
C ALA A 78 7.94 9.42 12.35
N GLY A 79 7.86 8.12 12.62
CA GLY A 79 6.72 7.48 13.26
C GLY A 79 6.05 6.40 12.40
N PRO A 80 5.00 5.76 12.92
CA PRO A 80 4.26 4.74 12.18
C PRO A 80 3.39 5.36 11.08
N SER A 81 3.23 4.65 9.97
CA SER A 81 2.38 5.07 8.85
C SER A 81 2.04 3.90 7.93
N THR A 82 0.88 3.97 7.28
CA THR A 82 0.55 3.11 6.13
C THR A 82 0.75 3.94 4.86
N LEU A 83 1.59 3.46 3.97
CA LEU A 83 1.80 4.05 2.65
C LEU A 83 1.00 3.28 1.60
N HIS A 84 0.41 4.02 0.67
CA HIS A 84 -0.31 3.44 -0.46
C HIS A 84 0.39 3.79 -1.76
N PHE A 85 0.54 2.79 -2.63
CA PHE A 85 1.17 2.90 -3.94
C PHE A 85 0.12 2.51 -4.97
N ASP A 86 -0.67 3.50 -5.43
CA ASP A 86 -1.76 3.28 -6.38
C ASP A 86 -1.24 2.69 -7.69
N PHE A 87 -1.83 1.61 -8.18
CA PHE A 87 -1.42 0.95 -9.42
C PHE A 87 -1.44 1.91 -10.62
N SER A 88 -2.39 2.85 -10.64
CA SER A 88 -2.49 3.89 -11.67
C SER A 88 -1.36 4.92 -11.66
N ALA A 89 -0.60 5.02 -10.58
CA ALA A 89 0.53 5.93 -10.44
C ALA A 89 1.86 5.32 -10.93
N PHE A 90 1.88 4.03 -11.20
CA PHE A 90 3.06 3.38 -11.75
C PHE A 90 3.32 3.82 -13.18
N THR A 91 4.60 4.08 -13.49
CA THR A 91 5.04 4.42 -14.84
C THR A 91 5.59 3.18 -15.53
N GLY A 92 5.05 2.85 -16.68
CA GLY A 92 5.45 1.68 -17.47
C GLY A 92 4.25 1.01 -18.14
N THR A 93 4.40 -0.29 -18.44
CA THR A 93 3.41 -1.08 -19.19
C THR A 93 3.04 -2.40 -18.53
N ALA A 94 3.42 -2.62 -17.26
CA ALA A 94 3.01 -3.83 -16.56
C ALA A 94 1.49 -3.89 -16.40
N ASP A 95 0.94 -5.09 -16.58
CA ASP A 95 -0.45 -5.41 -16.33
C ASP A 95 -0.59 -5.99 -14.92
N PHE A 96 -1.28 -5.30 -14.03
CA PHE A 96 -1.48 -5.72 -12.65
C PHE A 96 -2.45 -6.89 -12.48
N THR A 97 -3.12 -7.30 -13.57
CA THR A 97 -3.94 -8.52 -13.61
C THR A 97 -3.17 -9.77 -14.03
N ASP A 98 -1.87 -9.63 -14.43
CA ASP A 98 -1.05 -10.72 -14.95
C ASP A 98 0.41 -10.57 -14.49
N VAL A 99 0.63 -10.45 -13.18
CA VAL A 99 1.94 -10.15 -12.60
C VAL A 99 2.82 -11.39 -12.52
N GLY A 100 4.03 -11.29 -13.08
CA GLY A 100 5.04 -12.36 -13.07
C GLY A 100 6.10 -12.18 -11.97
N ALA A 101 6.39 -10.94 -11.55
CA ALA A 101 7.29 -10.67 -10.42
C ALA A 101 7.02 -9.31 -9.81
N ILE A 102 7.37 -9.16 -8.52
CA ILE A 102 7.32 -7.91 -7.76
C ILE A 102 8.67 -7.73 -7.06
N GLN A 103 9.17 -6.51 -7.05
CA GLN A 103 10.34 -6.15 -6.24
C GLN A 103 10.07 -4.88 -5.45
N LEU A 104 10.36 -4.91 -4.16
CA LEU A 104 10.40 -3.76 -3.26
C LEU A 104 11.85 -3.44 -2.93
N MET A 105 12.28 -2.22 -3.22
CA MET A 105 13.58 -1.70 -2.84
C MET A 105 13.40 -0.57 -1.81
N LEU A 106 14.17 -0.68 -0.73
CA LEU A 106 14.32 0.35 0.29
C LEU A 106 15.72 0.91 0.21
N THR A 107 15.88 2.22 0.21
CA THR A 107 17.20 2.85 0.27
C THR A 107 17.18 4.14 1.07
N SER A 108 18.22 4.32 1.89
CA SER A 108 18.49 5.55 2.63
C SER A 108 19.38 6.54 1.86
N SER A 109 19.21 6.60 0.52
CA SER A 109 20.03 7.42 -0.37
C SER A 109 19.94 8.93 -0.06
N GLN A 110 18.83 9.38 0.49
CA GLN A 110 18.58 10.80 0.80
C GLN A 110 19.17 11.21 2.14
N ASN A 111 19.12 10.35 3.14
CA ASN A 111 19.63 10.58 4.48
C ASN A 111 20.35 9.32 4.98
N ASP A 112 21.43 9.51 5.71
CA ASP A 112 22.15 8.44 6.38
C ASP A 112 21.48 8.05 7.70
N GLY A 113 21.78 6.86 8.20
CA GLY A 113 21.34 6.41 9.52
C GLY A 113 19.84 6.20 9.68
N ILE A 114 19.08 6.00 8.58
CA ILE A 114 17.65 5.72 8.67
C ILE A 114 17.43 4.31 9.19
N ASP A 115 16.61 4.17 10.25
CA ASP A 115 16.12 2.91 10.76
C ASP A 115 14.61 2.79 10.52
N ALA A 116 14.17 1.66 9.95
CA ALA A 116 12.76 1.40 9.66
C ALA A 116 12.37 -0.05 9.98
N GLU A 117 11.17 -0.20 10.51
CA GLU A 117 10.51 -1.49 10.70
C GLU A 117 9.24 -1.53 9.86
N ILE A 118 9.17 -2.52 8.98
CA ILE A 118 8.06 -2.76 8.07
C ILE A 118 7.42 -4.09 8.46
N ASP A 119 6.10 -4.12 8.56
CA ASP A 119 5.34 -5.32 8.94
C ASP A 119 4.65 -5.96 7.75
N LEU A 120 3.72 -5.24 7.12
CA LEU A 120 2.82 -5.79 6.12
C LEU A 120 3.02 -5.14 4.76
N LEU A 121 3.07 -5.99 3.72
CA LEU A 121 2.86 -5.59 2.33
C LEU A 121 1.68 -6.38 1.77
N GLU A 122 0.66 -5.69 1.29
CA GLU A 122 -0.53 -6.31 0.70
C GLU A 122 -1.01 -5.57 -0.55
N ALA A 123 -1.78 -6.26 -1.40
CA ALA A 123 -2.61 -5.59 -2.40
C ALA A 123 -3.93 -5.18 -1.73
N THR A 124 -4.32 -3.92 -1.85
CA THR A 124 -5.44 -3.34 -1.09
C THR A 124 -6.28 -2.38 -1.92
N ASN A 125 -7.43 -1.99 -1.37
CA ASN A 125 -8.32 -1.01 -1.95
C ASN A 125 -8.24 0.31 -1.18
N THR A 126 -7.75 1.36 -1.83
CA THR A 126 -7.68 2.72 -1.25
C THR A 126 -8.96 3.53 -1.49
N SER A 127 -9.91 3.00 -2.27
CA SER A 127 -11.18 3.68 -2.51
C SER A 127 -12.03 3.71 -1.24
N PRO A 128 -12.65 4.84 -0.89
CA PRO A 128 -13.53 4.88 0.28
C PRO A 128 -14.70 3.91 0.06
N VAL A 129 -14.86 2.96 0.98
CA VAL A 129 -16.02 2.04 0.97
C VAL A 129 -17.28 2.89 1.10
N PRO A 130 -18.22 2.86 0.13
CA PRO A 130 -19.48 3.59 0.24
C PRO A 130 -20.20 3.14 1.51
N VAL A 131 -20.40 4.04 2.46
CA VAL A 131 -21.18 3.73 3.66
C VAL A 131 -22.59 3.37 3.20
N PRO A 132 -23.10 2.16 3.51
CA PRO A 132 -24.45 1.79 3.12
C PRO A 132 -25.45 2.88 3.52
N ALA A 133 -26.31 3.29 2.59
CA ALA A 133 -27.30 4.34 2.83
C ALA A 133 -28.24 4.04 4.02
N ALA A 134 -28.20 2.82 4.54
CA ALA A 134 -28.92 2.41 5.75
C ALA A 134 -28.49 3.17 7.02
N LEU A 135 -27.23 3.62 7.15
CA LEU A 135 -26.79 4.36 8.33
C LEU A 135 -27.46 5.75 8.47
N PRO A 136 -27.47 6.62 7.45
CA PRO A 136 -28.24 7.88 7.54
C PRO A 136 -29.73 7.64 7.64
N LEU A 137 -30.30 6.59 7.04
CA LEU A 137 -31.70 6.21 7.18
C LEU A 137 -32.05 5.78 8.62
N MET A 138 -31.19 5.00 9.28
CA MET A 138 -31.36 4.63 10.70
C MET A 138 -31.31 5.86 11.62
N ALA A 139 -30.37 6.77 11.40
CA ALA A 139 -30.27 8.00 12.18
C ALA A 139 -31.53 8.86 12.00
N GLY A 140 -32.06 8.98 10.79
CA GLY A 140 -33.30 9.67 10.47
C GLY A 140 -34.54 9.02 11.12
N ALA A 141 -34.62 7.69 11.12
CA ALA A 141 -35.73 6.95 11.75
C ALA A 141 -35.72 7.11 13.27
N ILE A 142 -34.57 7.04 13.91
CA ILE A 142 -34.42 7.25 15.37
C ILE A 142 -34.76 8.71 15.74
N GLY A 143 -34.24 9.68 14.99
CA GLY A 143 -34.55 11.11 15.18
C GLY A 143 -36.05 11.43 15.02
N GLY A 144 -36.72 10.82 14.04
CA GLY A 144 -38.14 10.92 13.79
C GLY A 144 -39.00 10.38 14.95
N LEU A 145 -38.62 9.23 15.51
CA LEU A 145 -39.29 8.61 16.64
C LEU A 145 -39.24 9.50 17.93
N PHE A 146 -38.10 10.12 18.18
CA PHE A 146 -37.95 11.05 19.30
C PHE A 146 -38.71 12.36 19.08
N GLY A 147 -38.80 12.85 17.86
CA GLY A 147 -39.58 14.04 17.48
C GLY A 147 -41.08 13.85 17.70
N LEU A 148 -41.62 12.71 17.25
CA LEU A 148 -43.05 12.37 17.41
C LEU A 148 -43.46 12.20 18.88
N ASN A 149 -42.58 11.63 19.72
CA ASN A 149 -42.85 11.49 21.16
C ASN A 149 -42.93 12.82 21.91
N ARG A 150 -42.22 13.84 21.42
CA ARG A 150 -42.27 15.20 22.00
C ARG A 150 -43.53 15.96 21.63
N LEU A 151 -44.08 15.74 20.44
CA LEU A 151 -45.34 16.34 19.99
C LEU A 151 -46.55 15.77 20.72
N ARG A 152 -46.57 14.46 21.05
CA ARG A 152 -47.65 13.80 21.81
C ARG A 152 -47.75 14.23 23.28
N ARG A 153 -46.69 14.80 23.86
CA ARG A 153 -46.70 15.28 25.26
C ARG A 153 -47.19 16.71 25.42
N LYS A 154 -47.52 17.43 24.34
CA LYS A 154 -48.00 18.81 24.35
C LYS A 154 -49.49 18.94 23.95
N ALA A 155 -50.17 17.83 23.68
CA ALA A 155 -51.61 17.72 23.50
C ALA A 155 -52.23 17.04 24.73
#